data_29a9ee4cb5f1a549fce7adebd3e57cf9
#
_entry.id   29a9ee4cb5f1a549fce7adebd3e57cf9
#
_cell.length_a   1.000
_cell.length_b   1.000
_cell.length_c   1.000
_cell.angle_alpha   90.00
_cell.angle_beta   90.00
_cell.angle_gamma   90.00
#
_symmetry.space_group_name_H-M   'P 1'
#
loop_
_entity.id
_entity.type
_entity.pdbx_description
1 polymer ?
#
loop_
_entity_poly.entity_id
_entity_poly.type
_entity_poly.pdbx_seq_one_letter_code
_entity_poly.pdbx_strand_id
1 'polypeptide(L)'
;MSTKTVAIVGGGIAGLAAALCFARKGISTRIFEKSASLEEVGAGLQLTPNVTCILDELGLLPALKEHWSEPEVVALASGMSLKRLGTVPVRDNAKKRWGAPYAVLHRASLQRVLANAVMQNPLCALTLDQPVESPDAQVLRDPCSGKKPDLLIAADGVWSRLRNFVAGGPDVSFSGNIAWRLTIPQKAAPAFLDRETVTAYLAPKAHLVTYPLRETASINIVAIGGGVDASEGWGTQASAAQKALLERSFRGWHTAVRDMLFNAQNPTFWPLFEAGLGRWHNDKDLVLIGDAAHAMMPFSAQGAGMAIEDAYELANLVAALPVEQALSQFEQQRSARVAMVRKRGALNKFAYHASGPLRIGRDILLSMRPPASFARDLDWLYGYRAPN
;
A
#
# COMPACT_ATOMS: atom_id res chain seq x y z
N MET A 1 23.80 23.19 15.71
CA MET A 1 23.59 22.42 14.47
C MET A 1 22.59 23.19 13.62
N SER A 2 22.85 23.44 12.34
CA SER A 2 21.88 24.07 11.43
C SER A 2 20.63 23.19 11.37
N THR A 3 19.44 23.79 11.54
CA THR A 3 18.18 23.07 11.44
C THR A 3 18.00 22.64 9.98
N LYS A 4 17.98 21.34 9.72
CA LYS A 4 17.74 20.80 8.37
C LYS A 4 16.34 21.20 7.89
N THR A 5 16.22 21.51 6.60
CA THR A 5 14.96 21.85 5.94
C THR A 5 14.61 20.76 4.92
N VAL A 6 13.37 20.29 4.94
CA VAL A 6 12.92 19.18 4.07
C VAL A 6 11.73 19.63 3.23
N ALA A 7 11.80 19.37 1.93
CA ALA A 7 10.66 19.49 1.02
C ALA A 7 10.19 18.10 0.59
N ILE A 8 8.88 17.91 0.50
CA ILE A 8 8.24 16.65 0.13
C ILE A 8 7.31 16.91 -1.05
N VAL A 9 7.43 16.14 -2.11
CA VAL A 9 6.56 16.22 -3.28
C VAL A 9 5.62 15.02 -3.29
N GLY A 10 4.33 15.31 -3.16
CA GLY A 10 3.23 14.36 -3.07
C GLY A 10 2.58 14.31 -1.69
N GLY A 11 1.26 14.62 -1.64
CA GLY A 11 0.39 14.58 -0.45
C GLY A 11 -0.31 13.23 -0.25
N GLY A 12 0.22 12.14 -0.82
CA GLY A 12 -0.25 10.79 -0.58
C GLY A 12 0.20 10.23 0.78
N ILE A 13 -0.12 8.96 1.07
CA ILE A 13 0.23 8.28 2.33
C ILE A 13 1.74 8.38 2.63
N ALA A 14 2.60 8.19 1.63
CA ALA A 14 4.06 8.26 1.78
C ALA A 14 4.52 9.64 2.26
N GLY A 15 4.10 10.69 1.56
CA GLY A 15 4.53 12.07 1.85
C GLY A 15 3.99 12.60 3.17
N LEU A 16 2.70 12.35 3.46
CA LEU A 16 2.08 12.75 4.73
C LEU A 16 2.72 12.01 5.93
N ALA A 17 2.99 10.70 5.79
CA ALA A 17 3.70 9.93 6.81
C ALA A 17 5.12 10.46 7.01
N ALA A 18 5.84 10.77 5.92
CA ALA A 18 7.19 11.34 6.02
C ALA A 18 7.18 12.68 6.78
N ALA A 19 6.25 13.59 6.45
CA ALA A 19 6.13 14.86 7.16
C ALA A 19 5.97 14.67 8.67
N LEU A 20 5.11 13.77 9.11
CA LEU A 20 4.89 13.48 10.52
C LEU A 20 6.11 12.82 11.18
N CYS A 21 6.79 11.91 10.48
CA CYS A 21 8.02 11.29 10.99
C CYS A 21 9.15 12.31 11.18
N PHE A 22 9.32 13.22 10.22
CA PHE A 22 10.31 14.31 10.33
C PHE A 22 9.93 15.31 11.43
N ALA A 23 8.66 15.68 11.53
CA ALA A 23 8.17 16.56 12.61
C ALA A 23 8.42 15.97 13.99
N ARG A 24 8.25 14.65 14.17
CA ARG A 24 8.61 13.94 15.41
C ARG A 24 10.10 14.07 15.77
N LYS A 25 10.97 14.25 14.78
CA LYS A 25 12.41 14.51 14.97
C LYS A 25 12.73 16.01 15.12
N GLY A 26 11.73 16.88 15.18
CA GLY A 26 11.92 18.34 15.27
C GLY A 26 12.37 18.99 13.97
N ILE A 27 12.19 18.31 12.83
CA ILE A 27 12.59 18.79 11.50
C ILE A 27 11.35 19.32 10.78
N SER A 28 11.39 20.58 10.36
CA SER A 28 10.30 21.21 9.61
C SER A 28 10.21 20.69 8.18
N THR A 29 8.98 20.50 7.69
CA THR A 29 8.71 20.00 6.34
C THR A 29 7.75 20.90 5.58
N ARG A 30 7.96 21.04 4.25
CA ARG A 30 7.01 21.62 3.33
C ARG A 30 6.57 20.58 2.33
N ILE A 31 5.27 20.33 2.25
CA ILE A 31 4.67 19.31 1.39
C ILE A 31 3.97 20.03 0.23
N PHE A 32 4.24 19.57 -0.99
CA PHE A 32 3.64 20.09 -2.24
C PHE A 32 2.82 18.99 -2.90
N GLU A 33 1.53 19.23 -3.03
CA GLU A 33 0.59 18.30 -3.69
C GLU A 33 -0.01 18.97 -4.93
N LYS A 34 0.00 18.24 -6.05
CA LYS A 34 -0.53 18.75 -7.34
C LYS A 34 -2.03 18.88 -7.38
N SER A 35 -2.75 18.10 -6.57
CA SER A 35 -4.20 18.09 -6.53
C SER A 35 -4.72 19.25 -5.67
N ALA A 36 -5.83 19.84 -6.09
CA ALA A 36 -6.49 20.90 -5.33
C ALA A 36 -7.17 20.38 -4.05
N SER A 37 -7.41 19.08 -3.96
CA SER A 37 -7.96 18.40 -2.77
C SER A 37 -7.26 17.07 -2.55
N LEU A 38 -7.25 16.61 -1.29
CA LEU A 38 -6.74 15.29 -0.91
C LEU A 38 -7.87 14.25 -0.95
N GLU A 39 -8.51 14.12 -2.11
CA GLU A 39 -9.54 13.10 -2.32
C GLU A 39 -8.93 11.88 -3.01
N GLU A 40 -8.65 10.84 -2.26
CA GLU A 40 -8.29 9.57 -2.88
C GLU A 40 -9.54 8.82 -3.35
N VAL A 41 -9.61 8.59 -4.66
CA VAL A 41 -10.47 7.56 -5.24
C VAL A 41 -9.85 6.21 -4.88
N GLY A 42 -10.42 5.49 -3.95
CA GLY A 42 -9.79 4.26 -3.51
C GLY A 42 -10.72 3.22 -2.93
N ALA A 43 -10.23 2.01 -2.97
CA ALA A 43 -10.74 0.87 -2.27
C ALA A 43 -10.17 0.85 -0.84
N GLY A 44 -10.53 -0.16 -0.08
CA GLY A 44 -9.91 -0.41 1.21
C GLY A 44 -8.43 -0.75 1.11
N LEU A 45 -7.74 -0.68 2.22
CA LEU A 45 -6.39 -1.18 2.42
C LEU A 45 -6.26 -1.96 3.74
N GLN A 46 -5.18 -2.70 3.85
CA GLN A 46 -4.85 -3.49 5.03
C GLN A 46 -3.66 -2.85 5.72
N LEU A 47 -3.76 -2.60 7.02
CA LEU A 47 -2.70 -2.14 7.89
C LEU A 47 -2.20 -3.30 8.74
N THR A 48 -1.00 -3.71 8.50
CA THR A 48 -0.35 -4.83 9.19
C THR A 48 0.44 -4.35 10.41
N PRO A 49 0.78 -5.22 11.38
CA PRO A 49 1.41 -4.83 12.65
C PRO A 49 2.71 -4.02 12.53
N ASN A 50 3.53 -4.29 11.50
CA ASN A 50 4.74 -3.50 11.21
C ASN A 50 4.44 -2.02 10.89
N VAL A 51 3.23 -1.74 10.39
CA VAL A 51 2.78 -0.39 10.04
C VAL A 51 2.05 0.27 11.20
N THR A 52 1.13 -0.46 11.82
CA THR A 52 0.34 0.09 12.92
C THR A 52 1.17 0.42 14.14
N CYS A 53 2.34 -0.21 14.35
CA CYS A 53 3.27 0.21 15.39
C CYS A 53 3.88 1.60 15.09
N ILE A 54 4.21 1.92 13.84
CA ILE A 54 4.69 3.25 13.45
C ILE A 54 3.58 4.29 13.61
N LEU A 55 2.36 3.96 13.18
CA LEU A 55 1.20 4.83 13.34
C LEU A 55 0.85 5.08 14.82
N ASP A 56 1.11 4.10 15.70
CA ASP A 56 0.99 4.27 17.16
C ASP A 56 2.01 5.25 17.70
N GLU A 57 3.25 5.11 17.29
CA GLU A 57 4.32 6.04 17.65
C GLU A 57 4.08 7.48 17.16
N LEU A 58 3.35 7.64 16.05
CA LEU A 58 2.89 8.94 15.57
C LEU A 58 1.64 9.45 16.29
N GLY A 59 1.08 8.68 17.24
CA GLY A 59 -0.11 9.06 18.00
C GLY A 59 -1.42 8.97 17.22
N LEU A 60 -1.44 8.24 16.08
CA LEU A 60 -2.57 8.23 15.15
C LEU A 60 -3.60 7.12 15.40
N LEU A 61 -3.28 6.12 16.24
CA LEU A 61 -4.19 4.99 16.45
C LEU A 61 -5.55 5.38 17.02
N PRO A 62 -5.69 6.33 17.96
CA PRO A 62 -7.01 6.72 18.43
C PRO A 62 -7.95 7.17 17.30
N ALA A 63 -7.47 8.08 16.44
CA ALA A 63 -8.25 8.56 15.30
C ALA A 63 -8.52 7.46 14.25
N LEU A 64 -7.55 6.57 13.99
CA LEU A 64 -7.72 5.48 13.05
C LEU A 64 -8.73 4.43 13.52
N LYS A 65 -8.80 4.16 14.84
CA LYS A 65 -9.74 3.19 15.42
C LYS A 65 -11.22 3.56 15.21
N GLU A 66 -11.52 4.83 15.00
CA GLU A 66 -12.88 5.27 14.66
C GLU A 66 -13.31 4.79 13.27
N HIS A 67 -12.36 4.53 12.37
CA HIS A 67 -12.61 4.20 10.96
C HIS A 67 -12.32 2.74 10.60
N TRP A 68 -11.45 2.06 11.32
CA TRP A 68 -11.01 0.73 10.94
C TRP A 68 -11.84 -0.43 11.52
N SER A 69 -11.66 -1.60 10.92
CA SER A 69 -12.09 -2.88 11.50
C SER A 69 -10.88 -3.73 11.84
N GLU A 70 -10.90 -4.43 12.97
CA GLU A 70 -9.91 -5.44 13.35
C GLU A 70 -10.51 -6.83 13.03
N PRO A 71 -10.18 -7.45 11.88
CA PRO A 71 -10.73 -8.74 11.50
C PRO A 71 -10.27 -9.86 12.45
N GLU A 72 -11.05 -10.93 12.56
CA GLU A 72 -10.68 -12.09 13.40
C GLU A 72 -9.50 -12.83 12.82
N VAL A 73 -9.57 -13.09 11.51
CA VAL A 73 -8.56 -13.86 10.77
C VAL A 73 -8.33 -13.30 9.38
N VAL A 74 -7.17 -13.59 8.83
CA VAL A 74 -6.92 -13.57 7.39
C VAL A 74 -7.06 -14.99 6.89
N ALA A 75 -8.04 -15.25 6.03
CA ALA A 75 -8.37 -16.56 5.49
C ALA A 75 -7.91 -16.72 4.04
N LEU A 76 -7.50 -17.94 3.71
CA LEU A 76 -7.33 -18.40 2.34
C LEU A 76 -8.48 -19.35 2.02
N ALA A 77 -9.14 -19.17 0.88
CA ALA A 77 -10.24 -20.01 0.45
C ALA A 77 -10.12 -20.33 -1.06
N SER A 78 -10.77 -21.41 -1.48
CA SER A 78 -10.84 -21.76 -2.90
C SER A 78 -11.90 -20.89 -3.59
N GLY A 79 -11.55 -20.19 -4.66
CA GLY A 79 -12.49 -19.42 -5.49
C GLY A 79 -13.43 -20.31 -6.31
N MET A 80 -13.16 -21.61 -6.42
CA MET A 80 -13.97 -22.56 -7.19
C MET A 80 -14.98 -23.32 -6.31
N SER A 81 -14.69 -23.54 -5.03
CA SER A 81 -15.54 -24.30 -4.12
C SER A 81 -15.97 -23.55 -2.86
N LEU A 82 -15.43 -22.36 -2.64
CA LEU A 82 -15.54 -21.52 -1.44
C LEU A 82 -15.01 -22.19 -0.16
N LYS A 83 -14.43 -23.40 -0.26
CA LYS A 83 -13.87 -24.11 0.89
C LYS A 83 -12.68 -23.32 1.45
N ARG A 84 -12.66 -23.16 2.77
CA ARG A 84 -11.52 -22.55 3.49
C ARG A 84 -10.31 -23.48 3.42
N LEU A 85 -9.15 -22.92 3.08
CA LEU A 85 -7.87 -23.64 2.90
C LEU A 85 -6.90 -23.39 4.04
N GLY A 86 -6.99 -22.22 4.69
CA GLY A 86 -6.11 -21.87 5.80
C GLY A 86 -6.51 -20.55 6.44
N THR A 87 -5.98 -20.28 7.63
CA THR A 87 -6.25 -19.06 8.38
C THR A 87 -5.03 -18.57 9.14
N VAL A 88 -4.90 -17.25 9.24
CA VAL A 88 -3.98 -16.57 10.15
C VAL A 88 -4.84 -15.82 11.17
N PRO A 89 -4.82 -16.18 12.44
CA PRO A 89 -5.52 -15.41 13.47
C PRO A 89 -4.82 -14.06 13.67
N VAL A 90 -5.59 -12.96 13.60
CA VAL A 90 -5.00 -11.60 13.66
C VAL A 90 -5.57 -10.73 14.77
N ARG A 91 -6.85 -10.64 15.04
CA ARG A 91 -7.44 -9.73 16.04
C ARG A 91 -6.54 -9.59 17.29
N ASP A 92 -6.77 -10.37 18.34
CA ASP A 92 -5.99 -10.33 19.58
C ASP A 92 -4.59 -10.96 19.40
N ASN A 93 -4.47 -11.91 18.47
CA ASN A 93 -3.19 -12.57 18.19
C ASN A 93 -2.15 -11.62 17.59
N ALA A 94 -2.55 -10.64 16.78
CA ALA A 94 -1.61 -9.68 16.22
C ALA A 94 -0.93 -8.86 17.31
N LYS A 95 -1.71 -8.34 18.26
CA LYS A 95 -1.20 -7.58 19.41
C LYS A 95 -0.28 -8.43 20.29
N LYS A 96 -0.68 -9.68 20.59
CA LYS A 96 0.09 -10.62 21.44
C LYS A 96 1.39 -11.07 20.75
N ARG A 97 1.35 -11.37 19.44
CA ARG A 97 2.47 -11.96 18.71
C ARG A 97 3.42 -10.92 18.14
N TRP A 98 2.86 -9.85 17.56
CA TRP A 98 3.62 -8.83 16.82
C TRP A 98 3.56 -7.43 17.47
N GLY A 99 2.95 -7.31 18.66
CA GLY A 99 2.96 -6.09 19.48
C GLY A 99 2.11 -4.94 18.95
N ALA A 100 1.33 -5.13 17.86
CA ALA A 100 0.50 -4.09 17.27
C ALA A 100 -0.73 -4.71 16.58
N PRO A 101 -1.85 -3.96 16.39
CA PRO A 101 -3.04 -4.50 15.76
C PRO A 101 -2.88 -4.71 14.26
N TYR A 102 -3.69 -5.63 13.72
CA TYR A 102 -3.96 -5.75 12.29
C TYR A 102 -5.33 -5.14 12.01
N ALA A 103 -5.42 -4.26 11.03
CA ALA A 103 -6.66 -3.56 10.73
C ALA A 103 -6.91 -3.42 9.22
N VAL A 104 -8.18 -3.19 8.87
CA VAL A 104 -8.61 -2.84 7.51
C VAL A 104 -9.47 -1.59 7.56
N LEU A 105 -9.29 -0.69 6.59
CA LEU A 105 -10.04 0.56 6.51
C LEU A 105 -10.08 1.06 5.06
N HIS A 106 -10.85 2.10 4.83
CA HIS A 106 -10.81 2.79 3.54
C HIS A 106 -9.51 3.59 3.38
N ARG A 107 -8.89 3.55 2.20
CA ARG A 107 -7.62 4.25 1.94
C ARG A 107 -7.72 5.75 2.17
N ALA A 108 -8.84 6.35 1.76
CA ALA A 108 -9.10 7.77 1.98
C ALA A 108 -9.16 8.15 3.47
N SER A 109 -9.59 7.23 4.35
CA SER A 109 -9.63 7.50 5.79
C SER A 109 -8.24 7.52 6.41
N LEU A 110 -7.34 6.63 5.98
CA LEU A 110 -5.94 6.73 6.39
C LEU A 110 -5.32 8.05 5.93
N GLN A 111 -5.51 8.42 4.67
CA GLN A 111 -4.97 9.68 4.13
C GLN A 111 -5.54 10.89 4.88
N ARG A 112 -6.85 10.92 5.14
CA ARG A 112 -7.50 11.99 5.89
C ARG A 112 -6.96 12.13 7.32
N VAL A 113 -6.75 11.03 8.03
CA VAL A 113 -6.15 11.05 9.39
C VAL A 113 -4.72 11.59 9.35
N LEU A 114 -3.91 11.13 8.39
CA LEU A 114 -2.54 11.65 8.20
C LEU A 114 -2.55 13.14 7.84
N ALA A 115 -3.41 13.56 6.92
CA ALA A 115 -3.52 14.96 6.50
C ALA A 115 -3.95 15.88 7.64
N ASN A 116 -4.94 15.47 8.42
CA ASN A 116 -5.38 16.23 9.60
C ASN A 116 -4.26 16.39 10.62
N ALA A 117 -3.49 15.34 10.88
CA ALA A 117 -2.34 15.40 11.77
C ALA A 117 -1.24 16.32 11.22
N VAL A 118 -0.97 16.30 9.92
CA VAL A 118 -0.04 17.22 9.24
C VAL A 118 -0.49 18.67 9.40
N MET A 119 -1.77 18.96 9.11
CA MET A 119 -2.31 20.33 9.20
C MET A 119 -2.32 20.89 10.65
N GLN A 120 -2.39 20.03 11.64
CA GLN A 120 -2.33 20.42 13.05
C GLN A 120 -0.91 20.55 13.59
N ASN A 121 0.10 20.10 12.85
CA ASN A 121 1.49 20.11 13.31
C ASN A 121 2.22 21.39 12.85
N PRO A 122 2.71 22.25 13.76
CA PRO A 122 3.35 23.52 13.40
C PRO A 122 4.67 23.35 12.60
N LEU A 123 5.26 22.16 12.59
CA LEU A 123 6.46 21.85 11.81
C LEU A 123 6.13 21.37 10.38
N CYS A 124 4.85 21.24 10.02
CA CYS A 124 4.43 20.78 8.72
C CYS A 124 3.65 21.88 7.98
N ALA A 125 4.03 22.17 6.73
CA ALA A 125 3.28 23.09 5.88
C ALA A 125 2.85 22.32 4.61
N LEU A 126 1.53 22.19 4.39
CA LEU A 126 0.95 21.54 3.21
C LEU A 126 0.43 22.59 2.24
N THR A 127 0.90 22.52 0.99
CA THR A 127 0.42 23.34 -0.12
C THR A 127 -0.23 22.44 -1.15
N LEU A 128 -1.52 22.67 -1.42
CA LEU A 128 -2.29 22.00 -2.46
C LEU A 128 -2.23 22.79 -3.76
N ASP A 129 -2.68 22.18 -4.86
CA ASP A 129 -2.68 22.78 -6.20
C ASP A 129 -1.29 23.29 -6.63
N GLN A 130 -0.25 22.57 -6.23
CA GLN A 130 1.13 22.96 -6.49
C GLN A 130 1.93 21.78 -7.08
N PRO A 131 1.88 21.61 -8.41
CA PRO A 131 2.70 20.58 -9.07
C PRO A 131 4.19 20.92 -9.02
N VAL A 132 5.00 19.91 -8.72
CA VAL A 132 6.46 19.99 -8.75
C VAL A 132 7.00 18.89 -9.66
N GLU A 133 7.62 19.28 -10.76
CA GLU A 133 8.11 18.36 -11.78
C GLU A 133 9.64 18.33 -11.90
N SER A 134 10.33 19.21 -11.17
CA SER A 134 11.79 19.34 -11.19
C SER A 134 12.32 19.63 -9.79
N PRO A 135 13.50 19.10 -9.40
CA PRO A 135 14.18 19.45 -8.16
C PRO A 135 14.67 20.89 -8.12
N ASP A 136 14.68 21.58 -9.25
CA ASP A 136 15.07 22.99 -9.36
C ASP A 136 13.87 23.96 -9.33
N ALA A 137 12.65 23.45 -9.17
CA ALA A 137 11.44 24.26 -9.15
C ALA A 137 11.55 25.38 -8.09
N GLN A 138 11.20 26.62 -8.51
CA GLN A 138 11.34 27.80 -7.65
C GLN A 138 10.52 27.71 -6.36
N VAL A 139 9.37 27.03 -6.41
CA VAL A 139 8.48 26.82 -5.24
C VAL A 139 9.15 26.02 -4.12
N LEU A 140 10.14 25.19 -4.43
CA LEU A 140 10.89 24.42 -3.44
C LEU A 140 11.81 25.29 -2.58
N ARG A 141 12.19 26.49 -3.08
CA ARG A 141 13.05 27.39 -2.35
C ARG A 141 12.31 28.00 -1.17
N ASP A 142 13.05 28.23 -0.09
CA ASP A 142 12.53 28.93 1.07
C ASP A 142 12.11 30.35 0.66
N PRO A 143 10.88 30.79 0.95
CA PRO A 143 10.38 32.08 0.49
C PRO A 143 11.08 33.29 1.11
N CYS A 144 11.71 33.13 2.26
CA CYS A 144 12.41 34.21 2.95
C CYS A 144 13.89 34.29 2.55
N SER A 145 14.56 33.14 2.47
CA SER A 145 16.02 33.09 2.21
C SER A 145 16.39 32.75 0.77
N GLY A 146 15.46 32.28 -0.05
CA GLY A 146 15.70 31.78 -1.40
C GLY A 146 16.52 30.48 -1.48
N LYS A 147 16.86 29.88 -0.33
CA LYS A 147 17.67 28.65 -0.27
C LYS A 147 16.86 27.42 -0.70
N LYS A 148 17.53 26.48 -1.35
CA LYS A 148 16.99 25.14 -1.60
C LYS A 148 16.85 24.38 -0.25
N PRO A 149 15.90 23.41 -0.17
CA PRO A 149 15.85 22.52 0.98
C PRO A 149 17.13 21.67 1.04
N ASP A 150 17.52 21.27 2.25
CA ASP A 150 18.66 20.37 2.46
C ASP A 150 18.34 18.95 1.97
N LEU A 151 17.06 18.59 1.90
CA LEU A 151 16.56 17.31 1.38
C LEU A 151 15.24 17.51 0.64
N LEU A 152 15.16 16.94 -0.57
CA LEU A 152 13.95 16.78 -1.35
C LEU A 152 13.50 15.32 -1.34
N ILE A 153 12.28 15.06 -0.90
CA ILE A 153 11.67 13.73 -0.89
C ILE A 153 10.63 13.63 -2.00
N ALA A 154 10.84 12.75 -2.95
CA ALA A 154 9.88 12.40 -3.98
C ALA A 154 8.95 11.28 -3.46
N ALA A 155 7.72 11.66 -3.12
CA ALA A 155 6.62 10.80 -2.70
C ALA A 155 5.44 10.90 -3.69
N ASP A 156 5.73 11.19 -4.96
CA ASP A 156 4.81 11.52 -6.05
C ASP A 156 4.25 10.29 -6.78
N GLY A 157 4.40 9.11 -6.17
CA GLY A 157 3.73 7.88 -6.56
C GLY A 157 4.32 7.18 -7.77
N VAL A 158 3.57 6.20 -8.32
CA VAL A 158 4.06 5.34 -9.41
C VAL A 158 4.45 6.13 -10.66
N TRP A 159 3.82 7.27 -10.92
CA TRP A 159 4.09 8.16 -12.04
C TRP A 159 5.05 9.31 -11.69
N SER A 160 5.95 9.07 -10.75
CA SER A 160 6.92 10.06 -10.27
C SER A 160 7.67 10.76 -11.41
N ARG A 161 7.60 12.10 -11.43
CA ARG A 161 8.40 12.93 -12.33
C ARG A 161 9.80 13.09 -11.80
N LEU A 162 9.95 13.19 -10.48
CA LEU A 162 11.24 13.38 -9.83
C LEU A 162 12.16 12.16 -9.94
N ARG A 163 11.60 10.96 -10.19
CA ARG A 163 12.39 9.75 -10.47
C ARG A 163 13.39 9.94 -11.61
N ASN A 164 13.05 10.71 -12.62
CA ASN A 164 13.92 10.97 -13.78
C ASN A 164 15.21 11.74 -13.43
N PHE A 165 15.27 12.36 -12.25
CA PHE A 165 16.44 13.08 -11.75
C PHE A 165 17.35 12.21 -10.86
N VAL A 166 17.02 10.93 -10.70
CA VAL A 166 17.86 9.93 -10.04
C VAL A 166 18.50 9.06 -11.13
N ALA A 167 19.80 9.25 -11.36
CA ALA A 167 20.54 8.46 -12.35
C ALA A 167 20.49 6.96 -11.99
N GLY A 168 20.01 6.13 -12.91
CA GLY A 168 19.76 4.70 -12.65
C GLY A 168 18.52 4.44 -11.77
N GLY A 169 17.62 5.39 -11.69
CA GLY A 169 16.32 5.21 -11.01
C GLY A 169 15.49 4.07 -11.64
N PRO A 170 14.53 3.49 -10.90
CA PRO A 170 13.78 2.33 -11.37
C PRO A 170 12.83 2.68 -12.51
N ASP A 171 12.81 1.87 -13.57
CA ASP A 171 11.79 1.92 -14.60
C ASP A 171 10.47 1.36 -14.10
N VAL A 172 9.36 1.93 -14.60
CA VAL A 172 8.02 1.46 -14.31
C VAL A 172 7.41 0.76 -15.50
N SER A 173 6.89 -0.45 -15.30
CA SER A 173 6.29 -1.23 -16.35
C SER A 173 4.94 -1.83 -15.92
N PHE A 174 4.09 -2.14 -16.91
CA PHE A 174 2.86 -2.86 -16.68
C PHE A 174 3.15 -4.30 -16.23
N SER A 175 2.53 -4.73 -15.14
CA SER A 175 2.79 -6.05 -14.51
C SER A 175 2.09 -7.23 -15.20
N GLY A 176 1.31 -6.98 -16.25
CA GLY A 176 0.43 -7.98 -16.86
C GLY A 176 -0.83 -8.29 -16.06
N ASN A 177 -1.11 -7.54 -14.98
CA ASN A 177 -2.27 -7.77 -14.12
C ASN A 177 -3.13 -6.51 -13.99
N ILE A 178 -4.42 -6.76 -13.78
CA ILE A 178 -5.44 -5.73 -13.58
C ILE A 178 -6.17 -6.03 -12.28
N ALA A 179 -6.50 -4.99 -11.53
CA ALA A 179 -7.41 -5.06 -10.41
C ALA A 179 -8.74 -4.38 -10.77
N TRP A 180 -9.84 -5.10 -10.58
CA TRP A 180 -11.18 -4.53 -10.52
C TRP A 180 -11.54 -4.34 -9.04
N ARG A 181 -11.97 -3.14 -8.70
CA ARG A 181 -12.33 -2.79 -7.33
C ARG A 181 -13.76 -2.35 -7.26
N LEU A 182 -14.47 -2.85 -6.25
CA LEU A 182 -15.85 -2.51 -5.97
C LEU A 182 -16.15 -2.66 -4.49
N THR A 183 -17.23 -2.04 -4.05
CA THR A 183 -17.77 -2.21 -2.71
C THR A 183 -19.21 -2.67 -2.80
N ILE A 184 -19.63 -3.53 -1.88
CA ILE A 184 -21.01 -3.98 -1.76
C ILE A 184 -21.50 -3.64 -0.36
N PRO A 185 -22.70 -3.01 -0.19
CA PRO A 185 -23.27 -2.81 1.13
C PRO A 185 -23.39 -4.14 1.89
N GLN A 186 -23.01 -4.18 3.16
CA GLN A 186 -23.03 -5.42 3.95
C GLN A 186 -24.39 -6.11 3.98
N LYS A 187 -25.48 -5.32 3.90
CA LYS A 187 -26.86 -5.87 3.86
C LYS A 187 -27.17 -6.63 2.57
N ALA A 188 -26.52 -6.25 1.45
CA ALA A 188 -26.69 -6.87 0.14
C ALA A 188 -25.58 -7.88 -0.18
N ALA A 189 -24.62 -8.07 0.73
CA ALA A 189 -23.48 -8.95 0.48
C ALA A 189 -23.93 -10.43 0.45
N PRO A 190 -23.49 -11.20 -0.57
CA PRO A 190 -23.75 -12.64 -0.62
C PRO A 190 -23.26 -13.37 0.65
N ALA A 191 -23.94 -14.45 1.03
CA ALA A 191 -23.69 -15.19 2.26
C ALA A 191 -22.26 -15.77 2.39
N PHE A 192 -21.54 -15.97 1.28
CA PHE A 192 -20.18 -16.48 1.31
C PHE A 192 -19.14 -15.40 1.73
N LEU A 193 -19.51 -14.11 1.69
CA LEU A 193 -18.65 -13.01 2.15
C LEU A 193 -18.76 -12.86 3.66
N ASP A 194 -17.68 -13.18 4.34
CA ASP A 194 -17.57 -13.05 5.78
C ASP A 194 -17.39 -11.56 6.17
N ARG A 195 -18.10 -11.12 7.19
CA ARG A 195 -18.11 -9.72 7.65
C ARG A 195 -17.06 -9.41 8.71
N GLU A 196 -16.35 -10.43 9.18
CA GLU A 196 -15.34 -10.30 10.23
C GLU A 196 -13.96 -10.79 9.80
N THR A 197 -13.81 -11.21 8.54
CA THR A 197 -12.55 -11.74 8.03
C THR A 197 -12.05 -10.98 6.83
N VAL A 198 -10.73 -10.99 6.65
CA VAL A 198 -10.09 -10.76 5.36
C VAL A 198 -9.99 -12.09 4.65
N THR A 199 -10.59 -12.25 3.49
CA THR A 199 -10.52 -13.52 2.75
C THR A 199 -9.89 -13.33 1.38
N ALA A 200 -8.83 -14.09 1.10
CA ALA A 200 -8.29 -14.25 -0.24
C ALA A 200 -8.80 -15.55 -0.86
N TYR A 201 -9.64 -15.43 -1.88
CA TYR A 201 -10.13 -16.54 -2.69
C TYR A 201 -9.17 -16.80 -3.84
N LEU A 202 -8.70 -18.02 -3.96
CA LEU A 202 -7.62 -18.45 -4.86
C LEU A 202 -8.18 -19.31 -5.98
N ALA A 203 -7.82 -19.00 -7.24
CA ALA A 203 -8.17 -19.83 -8.40
C ALA A 203 -7.13 -19.68 -9.52
N PRO A 204 -7.15 -20.54 -10.55
CA PRO A 204 -6.21 -20.44 -11.66
C PRO A 204 -6.19 -19.04 -12.28
N LYS A 205 -5.00 -18.43 -12.36
CA LYS A 205 -4.71 -17.14 -13.03
C LYS A 205 -5.42 -15.91 -12.46
N ALA A 206 -6.21 -16.05 -11.38
CA ALA A 206 -6.89 -14.94 -10.73
C ALA A 206 -7.06 -15.17 -9.24
N HIS A 207 -7.26 -14.10 -8.49
CA HIS A 207 -7.66 -14.17 -7.08
C HIS A 207 -8.57 -13.00 -6.73
N LEU A 208 -9.30 -13.16 -5.63
CA LEU A 208 -10.23 -12.17 -5.11
C LEU A 208 -9.91 -11.94 -3.64
N VAL A 209 -9.79 -10.69 -3.23
CA VAL A 209 -9.62 -10.33 -1.81
C VAL A 209 -10.83 -9.55 -1.34
N THR A 210 -11.39 -9.96 -0.21
CA THR A 210 -12.57 -9.31 0.38
C THR A 210 -12.34 -9.01 1.86
N TYR A 211 -12.85 -7.90 2.35
CA TYR A 211 -12.83 -7.53 3.77
C TYR A 211 -13.85 -6.44 4.09
N PRO A 212 -14.32 -6.37 5.37
CA PRO A 212 -15.29 -5.37 5.77
C PRO A 212 -14.67 -3.96 5.84
N LEU A 213 -15.47 -2.96 5.47
CA LEU A 213 -15.21 -1.54 5.72
C LEU A 213 -16.30 -1.02 6.68
N ARG A 214 -15.92 -0.79 7.93
CA ARG A 214 -16.85 -0.39 9.00
C ARG A 214 -17.51 0.94 8.70
N GLU A 215 -16.74 1.94 8.31
CA GLU A 215 -17.23 3.31 8.15
C GLU A 215 -18.28 3.47 7.05
N THR A 216 -18.27 2.60 6.04
CA THR A 216 -19.25 2.61 4.94
C THR A 216 -20.26 1.47 5.04
N ALA A 217 -20.21 0.67 6.12
CA ALA A 217 -21.01 -0.55 6.28
C ALA A 217 -21.03 -1.41 5.00
N SER A 218 -19.86 -1.58 4.38
CA SER A 218 -19.70 -2.29 3.11
C SER A 218 -18.62 -3.37 3.19
N ILE A 219 -18.59 -4.24 2.19
CA ILE A 219 -17.50 -5.17 1.94
C ILE A 219 -16.69 -4.64 0.75
N ASN A 220 -15.39 -4.46 0.95
CA ASN A 220 -14.45 -4.16 -0.11
C ASN A 220 -14.10 -5.42 -0.87
N ILE A 221 -14.03 -5.31 -2.19
CA ILE A 221 -13.75 -6.42 -3.09
C ILE A 221 -12.68 -5.97 -4.08
N VAL A 222 -11.59 -6.72 -4.14
CA VAL A 222 -10.51 -6.52 -5.09
C VAL A 222 -10.32 -7.81 -5.90
N ALA A 223 -10.76 -7.80 -7.14
CA ALA A 223 -10.61 -8.91 -8.08
C ALA A 223 -9.37 -8.67 -8.94
N ILE A 224 -8.40 -9.59 -8.92
CA ILE A 224 -7.14 -9.44 -9.67
C ILE A 224 -7.01 -10.59 -10.65
N GLY A 225 -6.77 -10.24 -11.90
CA GLY A 225 -6.55 -11.20 -13.00
C GLY A 225 -5.54 -10.70 -14.02
N GLY A 226 -5.22 -11.53 -14.99
CA GLY A 226 -4.38 -11.12 -16.12
C GLY A 226 -5.10 -10.13 -17.04
N GLY A 227 -4.35 -9.25 -17.68
CA GLY A 227 -4.89 -8.25 -18.58
C GLY A 227 -3.88 -7.73 -19.59
N VAL A 228 -4.33 -6.80 -20.40
CA VAL A 228 -3.50 -6.04 -21.34
C VAL A 228 -3.26 -4.65 -20.80
N ASP A 229 -2.14 -4.06 -21.19
CA ASP A 229 -1.84 -2.68 -20.85
C ASP A 229 -2.92 -1.78 -21.45
N ALA A 230 -3.61 -1.07 -20.56
CA ALA A 230 -4.53 -0.02 -20.90
C ALA A 230 -4.12 1.19 -20.07
N SER A 231 -3.16 1.95 -20.58
CA SER A 231 -2.67 3.17 -19.96
C SER A 231 -3.77 4.24 -19.80
N GLU A 232 -4.82 4.15 -20.58
CA GLU A 232 -5.99 5.01 -20.46
C GLU A 232 -7.02 4.44 -19.49
N GLY A 233 -7.49 5.28 -18.56
CA GLY A 233 -8.60 4.95 -17.66
C GLY A 233 -8.20 4.36 -16.30
N TRP A 234 -6.99 4.66 -15.81
CA TRP A 234 -6.57 4.25 -14.47
C TRP A 234 -7.48 4.82 -13.38
N GLY A 235 -8.12 3.93 -12.60
CA GLY A 235 -9.05 4.32 -11.55
C GLY A 235 -10.45 4.74 -12.02
N THR A 236 -10.77 4.62 -13.30
CA THR A 236 -12.09 4.97 -13.87
C THR A 236 -13.08 3.80 -13.81
N GLN A 237 -14.33 4.07 -14.09
CA GLN A 237 -15.34 3.01 -14.25
C GLN A 237 -14.97 2.09 -15.42
N ALA A 238 -15.10 0.78 -15.19
CA ALA A 238 -14.77 -0.21 -16.21
C ALA A 238 -15.68 -0.11 -17.43
N SER A 239 -15.08 0.02 -18.62
CA SER A 239 -15.75 -0.04 -19.90
C SER A 239 -16.37 -1.43 -20.15
N ALA A 240 -17.20 -1.58 -21.18
CA ALA A 240 -17.76 -2.86 -21.58
C ALA A 240 -16.67 -3.92 -21.91
N ALA A 241 -15.59 -3.51 -22.59
CA ALA A 241 -14.46 -4.39 -22.89
C ALA A 241 -13.72 -4.86 -21.62
N GLN A 242 -13.55 -3.95 -20.66
CA GLN A 242 -12.92 -4.24 -19.36
C GLN A 242 -13.81 -5.13 -18.49
N LYS A 243 -15.13 -4.98 -18.54
CA LYS A 243 -16.10 -5.91 -17.92
C LYS A 243 -16.04 -7.29 -18.54
N ALA A 244 -16.00 -7.39 -19.88
CA ALA A 244 -15.84 -8.67 -20.58
C ALA A 244 -14.51 -9.38 -20.22
N LEU A 245 -13.44 -8.62 -19.95
CA LEU A 245 -12.18 -9.17 -19.46
C LEU A 245 -12.31 -9.72 -18.03
N LEU A 246 -13.04 -9.03 -17.15
CA LEU A 246 -13.39 -9.52 -15.81
C LEU A 246 -14.14 -10.87 -15.91
N GLU A 247 -15.19 -10.94 -16.72
CA GLU A 247 -15.99 -12.15 -16.93
C GLU A 247 -15.14 -13.32 -17.43
N ARG A 248 -14.24 -13.07 -18.39
CA ARG A 248 -13.31 -14.11 -18.88
C ARG A 248 -12.38 -14.61 -17.78
N SER A 249 -11.84 -13.71 -16.98
CA SER A 249 -10.87 -14.04 -15.92
C SER A 249 -11.52 -14.86 -14.80
N PHE A 250 -12.81 -14.66 -14.54
CA PHE A 250 -13.55 -15.30 -13.45
C PHE A 250 -14.55 -16.36 -13.91
N ARG A 251 -14.57 -16.74 -15.20
CA ARG A 251 -15.54 -17.72 -15.75
C ARG A 251 -15.54 -19.07 -15.03
N GLY A 252 -14.39 -19.58 -14.63
CA GLY A 252 -14.23 -20.88 -13.95
C GLY A 252 -14.46 -20.86 -12.45
N TRP A 253 -14.93 -19.73 -11.90
CA TRP A 253 -15.13 -19.56 -10.46
C TRP A 253 -16.49 -20.10 -9.99
N HIS A 254 -16.64 -20.22 -8.68
CA HIS A 254 -17.94 -20.58 -8.07
C HIS A 254 -19.05 -19.62 -8.51
N THR A 255 -20.25 -20.17 -8.78
CA THR A 255 -21.38 -19.40 -9.31
C THR A 255 -21.67 -18.15 -8.50
N ALA A 256 -21.71 -18.23 -7.16
CA ALA A 256 -21.98 -17.08 -6.31
C ALA A 256 -20.95 -15.95 -6.48
N VAL A 257 -19.67 -16.27 -6.75
CA VAL A 257 -18.62 -15.26 -7.01
C VAL A 257 -18.84 -14.62 -8.38
N ARG A 258 -19.15 -15.42 -9.38
CA ARG A 258 -19.44 -14.91 -10.73
C ARG A 258 -20.64 -13.98 -10.72
N ASP A 259 -21.75 -14.42 -10.10
CA ASP A 259 -22.99 -13.63 -10.03
C ASP A 259 -22.73 -12.29 -9.34
N MET A 260 -21.95 -12.29 -8.26
CA MET A 260 -21.54 -11.08 -7.56
C MET A 260 -20.72 -10.13 -8.46
N LEU A 261 -19.71 -10.66 -9.16
CA LEU A 261 -18.80 -9.84 -9.98
C LEU A 261 -19.44 -9.37 -11.28
N PHE A 262 -20.25 -10.21 -11.94
CA PHE A 262 -20.81 -9.91 -13.26
C PHE A 262 -22.02 -8.98 -13.16
N ASN A 263 -22.76 -9.03 -12.04
CA ASN A 263 -23.84 -8.10 -11.75
C ASN A 263 -23.38 -6.83 -11.00
N ALA A 264 -22.07 -6.68 -10.77
CA ALA A 264 -21.55 -5.51 -10.06
C ALA A 264 -21.82 -4.22 -10.82
N GLN A 265 -22.40 -3.25 -10.12
CA GLN A 265 -22.55 -1.90 -10.64
C GLN A 265 -21.23 -1.13 -10.49
N ASN A 266 -20.77 -0.51 -11.59
CA ASN A 266 -19.64 0.42 -11.59
C ASN A 266 -18.32 -0.08 -10.95
N PRO A 267 -17.80 -1.27 -11.29
CA PRO A 267 -16.46 -1.66 -10.88
C PRO A 267 -15.44 -0.69 -11.47
N THR A 268 -14.49 -0.24 -10.66
CA THR A 268 -13.36 0.57 -11.13
C THR A 268 -12.26 -0.32 -11.67
N PHE A 269 -11.53 0.16 -12.68
CA PHE A 269 -10.51 -0.57 -13.40
C PHE A 269 -9.11 0.01 -13.12
N TRP A 270 -8.19 -0.86 -12.73
CA TRP A 270 -6.86 -0.47 -12.29
C TRP A 270 -5.79 -1.36 -12.92
N PRO A 271 -5.17 -0.95 -14.04
CA PRO A 271 -3.95 -1.59 -14.51
C PRO A 271 -2.87 -1.47 -13.43
N LEU A 272 -2.19 -2.57 -13.14
CA LEU A 272 -1.20 -2.62 -12.07
C LEU A 272 0.21 -2.49 -12.66
N PHE A 273 0.93 -1.49 -12.17
CA PHE A 273 2.30 -1.19 -12.57
C PHE A 273 3.26 -1.55 -11.43
N GLU A 274 4.48 -1.90 -11.78
CA GLU A 274 5.55 -2.17 -10.83
C GLU A 274 6.84 -1.46 -11.24
N ALA A 275 7.56 -0.98 -10.25
CA ALA A 275 8.89 -0.39 -10.45
C ALA A 275 9.93 -1.50 -10.48
N GLY A 276 10.88 -1.42 -11.41
CA GLY A 276 12.02 -2.33 -11.50
C GLY A 276 13.03 -2.18 -10.35
N LEU A 277 14.22 -2.70 -10.56
CA LEU A 277 15.38 -2.40 -9.73
C LEU A 277 15.98 -1.07 -10.18
N GLY A 278 16.57 -0.33 -9.25
CA GLY A 278 17.18 0.96 -9.56
C GLY A 278 17.62 1.69 -8.29
N ARG A 279 18.26 2.81 -8.46
CA ARG A 279 18.68 3.68 -7.38
C ARG A 279 17.51 4.54 -6.88
N TRP A 280 17.54 4.88 -5.59
CA TRP A 280 16.47 5.66 -4.98
C TRP A 280 16.89 7.08 -4.58
N HIS A 281 18.16 7.45 -4.78
CA HIS A 281 18.65 8.79 -4.49
C HIS A 281 19.71 9.26 -5.50
N ASN A 282 19.96 10.57 -5.53
CA ASN A 282 20.92 11.22 -6.42
C ASN A 282 22.30 11.46 -5.78
N ASP A 283 22.62 10.81 -4.69
CA ASP A 283 23.86 10.96 -3.90
C ASP A 283 24.01 12.29 -3.15
N LYS A 284 23.04 13.22 -3.25
CA LYS A 284 23.12 14.55 -2.64
C LYS A 284 21.92 14.87 -1.74
N ASP A 285 20.81 15.19 -2.37
CA ASP A 285 19.69 15.90 -1.74
C ASP A 285 18.32 15.46 -2.22
N LEU A 286 18.21 14.47 -3.12
CA LEU A 286 16.97 13.92 -3.63
C LEU A 286 16.86 12.43 -3.33
N VAL A 287 15.72 12.01 -2.74
CA VAL A 287 15.39 10.62 -2.47
C VAL A 287 13.96 10.28 -2.87
N LEU A 288 13.75 9.07 -3.39
CA LEU A 288 12.46 8.48 -3.71
C LEU A 288 11.96 7.63 -2.55
N ILE A 289 10.67 7.69 -2.21
CA ILE A 289 10.02 6.82 -1.22
C ILE A 289 8.69 6.27 -1.75
N GLY A 290 8.22 5.17 -1.18
CA GLY A 290 6.97 4.54 -1.55
C GLY A 290 6.92 4.13 -3.02
N ASP A 291 5.77 4.33 -3.67
CA ASP A 291 5.58 3.93 -5.08
C ASP A 291 6.49 4.69 -6.06
N ALA A 292 7.04 5.85 -5.67
CA ALA A 292 8.05 6.55 -6.46
C ALA A 292 9.34 5.72 -6.58
N ALA A 293 9.72 4.99 -5.53
CA ALA A 293 10.90 4.15 -5.48
C ALA A 293 10.63 2.69 -5.89
N HIS A 294 9.51 2.13 -5.44
CA HIS A 294 9.32 0.67 -5.44
C HIS A 294 7.88 0.21 -5.58
N ALA A 295 7.08 0.88 -6.41
CA ALA A 295 5.73 0.41 -6.73
C ALA A 295 5.72 -1.11 -6.94
N MET A 296 4.79 -1.82 -6.29
CA MET A 296 4.78 -3.27 -6.26
C MET A 296 3.38 -3.85 -6.40
N MET A 297 3.32 -5.09 -6.84
CA MET A 297 2.07 -5.82 -6.94
C MET A 297 1.43 -6.06 -5.56
N PRO A 298 0.08 -5.97 -5.44
CA PRO A 298 -0.62 -6.03 -4.15
C PRO A 298 -0.73 -7.44 -3.54
N PHE A 299 0.06 -8.41 -4.00
CA PHE A 299 0.01 -9.81 -3.52
C PHE A 299 0.45 -10.00 -2.07
N SER A 300 1.13 -9.04 -1.48
CA SER A 300 1.52 -9.03 -0.07
C SER A 300 0.74 -8.03 0.79
N ALA A 301 -0.10 -7.20 0.17
CA ALA A 301 -0.83 -6.09 0.81
C ALA A 301 0.09 -5.10 1.56
N GLN A 302 1.32 -4.87 1.07
CA GLN A 302 2.36 -4.10 1.77
C GLN A 302 2.71 -2.75 1.13
N GLY A 303 2.12 -2.34 0.01
CA GLY A 303 2.52 -1.11 -0.68
C GLY A 303 2.52 0.13 0.23
N ALA A 304 1.38 0.43 0.86
CA ALA A 304 1.27 1.52 1.82
C ALA A 304 2.16 1.29 3.06
N GLY A 305 2.31 0.02 3.47
CA GLY A 305 3.17 -0.35 4.59
C GLY A 305 4.63 -0.03 4.34
N MET A 306 5.16 -0.38 3.18
CA MET A 306 6.54 -0.06 2.81
C MET A 306 6.77 1.45 2.74
N ALA A 307 5.79 2.21 2.22
CA ALA A 307 5.88 3.67 2.17
C ALA A 307 5.94 4.31 3.57
N ILE A 308 5.19 3.80 4.54
CA ILE A 308 5.22 4.28 5.94
C ILE A 308 6.52 3.85 6.63
N GLU A 309 7.01 2.62 6.40
CA GLU A 309 8.33 2.20 6.88
C GLU A 309 9.44 3.08 6.28
N ASP A 310 9.40 3.39 4.98
CA ASP A 310 10.37 4.30 4.35
C ASP A 310 10.39 5.66 5.03
N ALA A 311 9.22 6.25 5.24
CA ALA A 311 9.07 7.55 5.89
C ALA A 311 9.71 7.58 7.29
N TYR A 312 9.47 6.53 8.05
CA TYR A 312 9.98 6.40 9.42
C TYR A 312 11.50 6.22 9.45
N GLU A 313 12.04 5.29 8.67
CA GLU A 313 13.47 5.01 8.63
C GLU A 313 14.27 6.18 8.05
N LEU A 314 13.77 6.81 6.98
CA LEU A 314 14.42 7.98 6.39
C LEU A 314 14.51 9.14 7.41
N ALA A 315 13.41 9.40 8.14
CA ALA A 315 13.42 10.46 9.16
C ALA A 315 14.40 10.17 10.28
N ASN A 316 14.52 8.92 10.74
CA ASN A 316 15.49 8.51 11.76
C ASN A 316 16.93 8.73 11.28
N LEU A 317 17.24 8.26 10.07
CA LEU A 317 18.59 8.38 9.49
C LEU A 317 18.99 9.84 9.25
N VAL A 318 18.09 10.64 8.69
CA VAL A 318 18.37 12.07 8.41
C VAL A 318 18.50 12.87 9.70
N ALA A 319 17.81 12.50 10.77
CA ALA A 319 17.99 13.13 12.07
C ALA A 319 19.38 12.83 12.68
N ALA A 320 19.90 11.65 12.47
CA ALA A 320 21.14 11.16 13.06
C ALA A 320 22.40 11.43 12.24
N LEU A 321 22.30 11.48 10.90
CA LEU A 321 23.44 11.48 9.97
C LEU A 321 23.41 12.70 9.05
N PRO A 322 24.58 13.07 8.42
CA PRO A 322 24.58 13.92 7.23
C PRO A 322 23.69 13.34 6.12
N VAL A 323 23.04 14.23 5.33
CA VAL A 323 22.02 13.81 4.34
C VAL A 323 22.56 12.74 3.40
N GLU A 324 23.71 12.95 2.79
CA GLU A 324 24.30 12.01 1.80
C GLU A 324 24.52 10.60 2.39
N GLN A 325 24.99 10.53 3.65
CA GLN A 325 25.18 9.26 4.36
C GLN A 325 23.83 8.60 4.71
N ALA A 326 22.86 9.42 5.15
CA ALA A 326 21.52 8.96 5.45
C ALA A 326 20.85 8.33 4.22
N LEU A 327 20.99 8.95 3.04
CA LEU A 327 20.39 8.45 1.80
C LEU A 327 21.01 7.11 1.37
N SER A 328 22.34 6.98 1.44
CA SER A 328 23.02 5.72 1.10
C SER A 328 22.62 4.58 2.03
N GLN A 329 22.56 4.85 3.34
CA GLN A 329 22.15 3.85 4.33
C GLN A 329 20.67 3.50 4.19
N PHE A 330 19.82 4.48 3.93
CA PHE A 330 18.40 4.29 3.66
C PHE A 330 18.17 3.35 2.47
N GLU A 331 18.77 3.63 1.31
CA GLU A 331 18.63 2.79 0.13
C GLU A 331 19.11 1.36 0.42
N GLN A 332 20.25 1.19 1.06
CA GLN A 332 20.78 -0.14 1.40
C GLN A 332 19.82 -0.95 2.26
N GLN A 333 19.27 -0.36 3.32
CA GLN A 333 18.37 -1.03 4.26
C GLN A 333 17.02 -1.31 3.61
N ARG A 334 16.43 -0.29 2.98
CA ARG A 334 15.07 -0.38 2.45
C ARG A 334 14.97 -1.23 1.19
N SER A 335 15.97 -1.16 0.28
CA SER A 335 15.99 -2.01 -0.92
C SER A 335 16.04 -3.49 -0.55
N ALA A 336 16.83 -3.87 0.45
CA ALA A 336 16.87 -5.24 0.97
C ALA A 336 15.51 -5.67 1.55
N ARG A 337 14.87 -4.81 2.36
CA ARG A 337 13.54 -5.05 2.94
C ARG A 337 12.48 -5.22 1.87
N VAL A 338 12.41 -4.30 0.91
CA VAL A 338 11.46 -4.31 -0.21
C VAL A 338 11.68 -5.55 -1.09
N ALA A 339 12.93 -5.96 -1.33
CA ALA A 339 13.22 -7.19 -2.08
C ALA A 339 12.64 -8.44 -1.40
N MET A 340 12.73 -8.54 -0.07
CA MET A 340 12.10 -9.63 0.69
C MET A 340 10.57 -9.61 0.54
N VAL A 341 9.94 -8.44 0.61
CA VAL A 341 8.48 -8.27 0.46
C VAL A 341 8.05 -8.63 -0.97
N ARG A 342 8.79 -8.20 -1.99
CA ARG A 342 8.55 -8.58 -3.40
C ARG A 342 8.67 -10.09 -3.61
N LYS A 343 9.70 -10.73 -3.04
CA LYS A 343 9.87 -12.19 -3.09
C LYS A 343 8.67 -12.91 -2.48
N ARG A 344 8.17 -12.42 -1.33
CA ARG A 344 6.94 -12.95 -0.72
C ARG A 344 5.74 -12.74 -1.62
N GLY A 345 5.58 -11.56 -2.22
CA GLY A 345 4.52 -11.26 -3.19
C GLY A 345 4.56 -12.20 -4.40
N ALA A 346 5.73 -12.46 -4.96
CA ALA A 346 5.92 -13.41 -6.07
C ALA A 346 5.53 -14.85 -5.68
N LEU A 347 5.93 -15.31 -4.48
CA LEU A 347 5.50 -16.60 -3.95
C LEU A 347 3.99 -16.66 -3.77
N ASN A 348 3.37 -15.62 -3.24
CA ASN A 348 1.92 -15.54 -3.11
C ASN A 348 1.25 -15.57 -4.50
N LYS A 349 1.74 -14.81 -5.49
CA LYS A 349 1.23 -14.84 -6.87
C LYS A 349 1.26 -16.27 -7.42
N PHE A 350 2.39 -16.96 -7.30
CA PHE A 350 2.54 -18.35 -7.75
C PHE A 350 1.52 -19.27 -7.07
N ALA A 351 1.42 -19.20 -5.73
CA ALA A 351 0.49 -20.02 -4.97
C ALA A 351 -0.97 -19.68 -5.26
N TYR A 352 -1.33 -18.40 -5.34
CA TYR A 352 -2.70 -17.95 -5.55
C TYR A 352 -3.23 -18.33 -6.93
N HIS A 353 -2.39 -18.27 -7.96
CA HIS A 353 -2.76 -18.51 -9.35
C HIS A 353 -2.46 -19.95 -9.84
N ALA A 354 -2.08 -20.86 -8.94
CA ALA A 354 -1.78 -22.24 -9.25
C ALA A 354 -2.95 -22.92 -10.01
N SER A 355 -2.62 -23.74 -11.01
CA SER A 355 -3.58 -24.42 -11.89
C SER A 355 -3.28 -25.92 -11.98
N GLY A 356 -4.23 -26.71 -12.51
CA GLY A 356 -4.06 -28.15 -12.71
C GLY A 356 -3.67 -28.90 -11.42
N PRO A 357 -2.76 -29.88 -11.52
CA PRO A 357 -2.29 -30.68 -10.36
C PRO A 357 -1.67 -29.84 -9.25
N LEU A 358 -0.93 -28.74 -9.61
CA LEU A 358 -0.32 -27.83 -8.63
C LEU A 358 -1.36 -27.18 -7.73
N ARG A 359 -2.54 -26.81 -8.28
CA ARG A 359 -3.65 -26.28 -7.49
C ARG A 359 -4.13 -27.30 -6.45
N ILE A 360 -4.31 -28.56 -6.87
CA ILE A 360 -4.80 -29.61 -5.97
C ILE A 360 -3.78 -29.83 -4.84
N GLY A 361 -2.50 -29.95 -5.17
CA GLY A 361 -1.43 -30.09 -4.18
C GLY A 361 -1.36 -28.91 -3.22
N ARG A 362 -1.49 -27.66 -3.73
CA ARG A 362 -1.57 -26.45 -2.92
C ARG A 362 -2.76 -26.50 -1.95
N ASP A 363 -3.95 -26.84 -2.43
CA ASP A 363 -5.17 -26.84 -1.62
C ASP A 363 -5.07 -27.85 -0.47
N ILE A 364 -4.51 -29.05 -0.76
CA ILE A 364 -4.23 -30.07 0.26
C ILE A 364 -3.21 -29.54 1.27
N LEU A 365 -2.06 -29.04 0.80
CA LEU A 365 -1.00 -28.55 1.67
C LEU A 365 -1.50 -27.44 2.59
N LEU A 366 -2.23 -26.45 2.06
CA LEU A 366 -2.76 -25.35 2.85
C LEU A 366 -3.78 -25.84 3.88
N SER A 367 -4.68 -26.77 3.51
CA SER A 367 -5.71 -27.28 4.43
C SER A 367 -5.17 -28.18 5.55
N MET A 368 -3.99 -28.75 5.40
CA MET A 368 -3.33 -29.56 6.43
C MET A 368 -2.47 -28.72 7.40
N ARG A 369 -2.16 -27.46 7.05
CA ARG A 369 -1.30 -26.61 7.88
C ARG A 369 -2.08 -26.02 9.06
N PRO A 370 -1.53 -26.09 10.29
CA PRO A 370 -2.15 -25.45 11.44
C PRO A 370 -2.05 -23.91 11.35
N PRO A 371 -3.03 -23.16 11.86
CA PRO A 371 -3.05 -21.69 11.82
C PRO A 371 -1.79 -21.03 12.39
N ALA A 372 -1.20 -21.59 13.45
CA ALA A 372 0.05 -21.08 14.03
C ALA A 372 1.26 -21.16 13.07
N SER A 373 1.26 -22.10 12.13
CA SER A 373 2.30 -22.20 11.10
C SER A 373 2.22 -21.04 10.10
N PHE A 374 1.00 -20.66 9.70
CA PHE A 374 0.83 -19.48 8.82
C PHE A 374 1.25 -18.18 9.51
N ALA A 375 0.92 -18.02 10.80
CA ALA A 375 1.34 -16.86 11.57
C ALA A 375 2.88 -16.78 11.66
N ARG A 376 3.57 -17.91 11.87
CA ARG A 376 5.04 -17.97 11.93
C ARG A 376 5.70 -17.53 10.64
N ASP A 377 5.13 -17.88 9.49
CA ASP A 377 5.61 -17.45 8.18
C ASP A 377 5.56 -15.93 7.96
N LEU A 378 4.84 -15.20 8.81
CA LEU A 378 4.66 -13.75 8.76
C LEU A 378 5.46 -12.99 9.84
N ASP A 379 6.17 -13.68 10.74
CA ASP A 379 6.90 -13.04 11.84
C ASP A 379 7.94 -12.04 11.37
N TRP A 380 8.70 -12.38 10.33
CA TRP A 380 9.70 -11.49 9.74
C TRP A 380 9.09 -10.23 9.10
N LEU A 381 7.82 -10.29 8.69
CA LEU A 381 7.10 -9.20 8.04
C LEU A 381 6.35 -8.36 9.06
N TYR A 382 5.47 -8.99 9.82
CA TYR A 382 4.58 -8.30 10.76
C TYR A 382 5.28 -7.90 12.08
N GLY A 383 6.28 -8.68 12.47
CA GLY A 383 7.12 -8.40 13.64
C GLY A 383 8.25 -7.41 13.36
N TYR A 384 8.39 -6.94 12.12
CA TYR A 384 9.45 -5.98 11.79
C TYR A 384 9.29 -4.69 12.59
N ARG A 385 10.42 -4.20 13.10
CA ARG A 385 10.55 -2.88 13.73
C ARG A 385 11.65 -2.13 13.01
N ALA A 386 11.30 -0.96 12.48
CA ALA A 386 12.27 -0.08 11.88
C ALA A 386 13.30 0.34 12.93
N PRO A 387 14.59 0.40 12.61
CA PRO A 387 15.61 0.90 13.52
C PRO A 387 15.31 2.34 13.96
N ASN A 388 15.53 2.62 15.24
CA ASN A 388 15.37 3.95 15.82
C ASN A 388 16.55 4.86 15.51
#